data_e4b7fac6140c5025470c3a0fd429ef7c
#
_entry.id   e4b7fac6140c5025470c3a0fd429ef7c
#
_cell.length_a   1.000
_cell.length_b   1.000
_cell.length_c   1.000
_cell.angle_alpha   90.00
_cell.angle_beta   90.00
_cell.angle_gamma   90.00
#
_symmetry.space_group_name_H-M   'P 1'
#
loop_
_entity.id
_entity.type
_entity.pdbx_description
1 polymer ?
#
loop_
_entity_poly.entity_id
_entity_poly.type
_entity_poly.pdbx_seq_one_letter_code
_entity_poly.pdbx_strand_id
1 'polypeptide(L)'
;MFHFHVSSSGDDSGPGSADRPFATLSRARSAAREAAGGALVHLRGGTHVLTEPFSLGEADSGTVYQAYGHGTPEQEEAVVSGGRPITGWQVRDGVWAAEVGDLDTRQLYVDGRRAERAWIAGLPGDARATATGYVTDEPLGWRSPGDVEFVHRGVYPWTEARCGVASVSGGTVITMAQPAFGWATELYNSTWDGQTSRGPGLPTRIENDPSFLREPGTFVLDRSRPGRHVLLYLPRPGEDPARTRVVAPVLETLVSVVGARDVAFKGLVFADATWLRPSRPEGFLHYHGNGYYEGGGVETAVLGEGASVTYPTASVTIPSCVTFEDAVGAEIEGCRFTRLGATGLGVSGGADLVVRACDFNTLSGGGVVVSGARNASIEDNRVHHVGLEYSGSPGIGVTGTYGCVVANNEVTDVPHCGIVVGPGEGTRVLRNLTKDTMGVLADGGGVYLSGRQGDSAENQALVQGNVIKDTRTPYNFALYADYGASWVTIEGNVVMRADNTAVLEVGPPLENVVFRGNFWDSDPIGHDNPPSGVGYEGNVTIKDGSELDAATADIQSRAGVRRAEWSR
;
A
#
# COMPACT_ATOMS: atom_id res chain seq x y z
N MET A 1 3.90 1.00 -36.86
CA MET A 1 3.76 0.27 -35.57
C MET A 1 3.15 -1.09 -35.88
N PHE A 2 3.73 -2.19 -35.40
CA PHE A 2 3.21 -3.53 -35.58
C PHE A 2 2.11 -3.80 -34.56
N HIS A 3 1.09 -4.58 -34.96
CA HIS A 3 -0.02 -4.95 -34.08
C HIS A 3 0.02 -6.45 -33.81
N PHE A 4 0.08 -6.83 -32.54
CA PHE A 4 -0.01 -8.20 -32.08
C PHE A 4 -1.21 -8.37 -31.14
N HIS A 5 -1.79 -9.57 -31.13
CA HIS A 5 -2.90 -9.92 -30.27
C HIS A 5 -2.53 -11.10 -29.38
N VAL A 6 -2.96 -11.03 -28.12
CA VAL A 6 -2.80 -12.10 -27.13
C VAL A 6 -4.17 -12.52 -26.63
N SER A 7 -4.41 -13.82 -26.53
CA SER A 7 -5.64 -14.38 -25.97
C SER A 7 -5.30 -15.62 -25.14
N SER A 8 -5.97 -15.82 -24.00
CA SER A 8 -5.80 -17.04 -23.19
C SER A 8 -6.15 -18.34 -23.94
N SER A 9 -6.85 -18.25 -25.07
CA SER A 9 -7.13 -19.36 -26.01
C SER A 9 -6.29 -19.32 -27.29
N GLY A 10 -5.24 -18.49 -27.35
CA GLY A 10 -4.37 -18.33 -28.50
C GLY A 10 -3.35 -19.46 -28.66
N ASP A 11 -2.47 -19.29 -29.65
CA ASP A 11 -1.39 -20.26 -29.96
C ASP A 11 -0.09 -19.52 -30.25
N ASP A 12 0.95 -19.78 -29.45
CA ASP A 12 2.26 -19.14 -29.59
C ASP A 12 3.03 -19.54 -30.85
N SER A 13 2.60 -20.60 -31.56
CA SER A 13 3.10 -20.93 -32.86
C SER A 13 2.49 -20.10 -34.00
N GLY A 14 1.44 -19.36 -33.72
CA GLY A 14 0.72 -18.48 -34.65
C GLY A 14 1.47 -17.19 -34.97
N PRO A 15 0.90 -16.35 -35.85
CA PRO A 15 1.47 -15.05 -36.24
C PRO A 15 1.18 -13.90 -35.26
N GLY A 16 0.31 -14.09 -34.26
CA GLY A 16 -0.15 -13.04 -33.36
C GLY A 16 -1.12 -12.05 -33.99
N SER A 17 -1.80 -12.42 -35.07
CA SER A 17 -2.85 -11.59 -35.69
C SER A 17 -4.17 -11.66 -34.88
N ALA A 18 -5.14 -10.79 -35.20
CA ALA A 18 -6.41 -10.73 -34.47
C ALA A 18 -7.21 -12.05 -34.55
N ASP A 19 -7.12 -12.77 -35.67
CA ASP A 19 -7.78 -14.06 -35.92
C ASP A 19 -6.96 -15.27 -35.43
N ARG A 20 -5.66 -15.12 -35.25
CA ARG A 20 -4.73 -16.13 -34.70
C ARG A 20 -3.79 -15.52 -33.65
N PRO A 21 -4.31 -15.14 -32.47
CA PRO A 21 -3.55 -14.46 -31.43
C PRO A 21 -2.51 -15.40 -30.79
N PHE A 22 -1.48 -14.81 -30.18
CA PHE A 22 -0.58 -15.52 -29.29
C PHE A 22 -1.29 -15.99 -28.02
N ALA A 23 -0.79 -17.05 -27.40
CA ALA A 23 -1.28 -17.53 -26.10
C ALA A 23 -0.71 -16.71 -24.93
N THR A 24 0.54 -16.22 -25.06
CA THR A 24 1.29 -15.65 -23.94
C THR A 24 1.81 -14.25 -24.22
N LEU A 25 1.90 -13.45 -23.16
CA LEU A 25 2.58 -12.13 -23.16
C LEU A 25 4.05 -12.27 -23.52
N SER A 26 4.72 -13.34 -23.09
CA SER A 26 6.13 -13.60 -23.39
C SER A 26 6.38 -13.80 -24.88
N ARG A 27 5.46 -14.48 -25.58
CA ARG A 27 5.56 -14.62 -27.05
C ARG A 27 5.31 -13.29 -27.76
N ALA A 28 4.32 -12.51 -27.30
CA ALA A 28 4.05 -11.20 -27.86
C ALA A 28 5.23 -10.24 -27.66
N ARG A 29 5.86 -10.24 -26.48
CA ARG A 29 7.10 -9.49 -26.21
C ARG A 29 8.21 -9.87 -27.19
N SER A 30 8.43 -11.16 -27.41
CA SER A 30 9.46 -11.64 -28.36
C SER A 30 9.19 -11.13 -29.78
N ALA A 31 7.93 -11.20 -30.24
CA ALA A 31 7.52 -10.69 -31.54
C ALA A 31 7.66 -9.15 -31.64
N ALA A 32 7.35 -8.42 -30.55
CA ALA A 32 7.53 -6.98 -30.51
C ALA A 32 9.01 -6.56 -30.64
N ARG A 33 9.93 -7.29 -30.00
CA ARG A 33 11.38 -7.08 -30.12
C ARG A 33 11.92 -7.32 -31.55
N GLU A 34 11.34 -8.29 -32.26
CA GLU A 34 11.67 -8.58 -33.64
C GLU A 34 11.16 -7.51 -34.61
N ALA A 35 10.13 -6.76 -34.21
CA ALA A 35 9.48 -5.74 -34.99
C ALA A 35 10.20 -4.39 -34.83
N ALA A 36 11.06 -4.02 -35.76
CA ALA A 36 11.74 -2.73 -35.72
C ALA A 36 10.74 -1.56 -35.78
N GLY A 37 10.72 -0.68 -34.73
CA GLY A 37 9.93 0.57 -34.73
C GLY A 37 8.72 0.58 -33.79
N GLY A 38 8.72 -0.25 -32.76
CA GLY A 38 7.69 -0.30 -31.71
C GLY A 38 6.46 -1.13 -32.08
N ALA A 39 5.79 -1.66 -31.08
CA ALA A 39 4.64 -2.54 -31.25
C ALA A 39 3.45 -2.12 -30.37
N LEU A 40 2.25 -2.45 -30.82
CA LEU A 40 1.02 -2.37 -30.06
C LEU A 40 0.50 -3.79 -29.82
N VAL A 41 0.51 -4.20 -28.57
CA VAL A 41 0.05 -5.52 -28.14
C VAL A 41 -1.34 -5.42 -27.52
N HIS A 42 -2.33 -6.03 -28.18
CA HIS A 42 -3.72 -6.06 -27.73
C HIS A 42 -3.99 -7.34 -26.93
N LEU A 43 -4.36 -7.19 -25.67
CA LEU A 43 -4.79 -8.30 -24.83
C LEU A 43 -6.31 -8.47 -24.95
N ARG A 44 -6.75 -9.65 -25.40
CA ARG A 44 -8.17 -10.00 -25.45
C ARG A 44 -8.70 -10.25 -24.04
N GLY A 45 -9.98 -10.09 -23.87
CA GLY A 45 -10.67 -10.30 -22.60
C GLY A 45 -10.42 -11.68 -22.00
N GLY A 46 -10.38 -11.73 -20.68
CA GLY A 46 -10.12 -12.93 -19.91
C GLY A 46 -8.88 -12.83 -19.03
N THR A 47 -8.46 -13.95 -18.43
CA THR A 47 -7.34 -14.00 -17.50
C THR A 47 -6.08 -14.55 -18.19
N HIS A 48 -5.06 -13.73 -18.26
CA HIS A 48 -3.72 -14.07 -18.72
C HIS A 48 -2.88 -14.41 -17.49
N VAL A 49 -2.76 -15.71 -17.20
CA VAL A 49 -2.03 -16.19 -16.02
C VAL A 49 -0.54 -16.17 -16.28
N LEU A 50 0.19 -15.48 -15.40
CA LEU A 50 1.64 -15.47 -15.39
C LEU A 50 2.18 -16.63 -14.53
N THR A 51 3.20 -17.31 -15.02
CA THR A 51 3.98 -18.33 -14.26
C THR A 51 5.30 -17.77 -13.73
N GLU A 52 5.71 -16.62 -14.23
CA GLU A 52 6.88 -15.85 -13.84
C GLU A 52 6.62 -14.36 -14.07
N PRO A 53 7.38 -13.45 -13.48
CA PRO A 53 7.23 -12.01 -13.73
C PRO A 53 7.40 -11.67 -15.23
N PHE A 54 6.50 -10.84 -15.73
CA PHE A 54 6.61 -10.28 -17.09
C PHE A 54 7.64 -9.15 -17.08
N SER A 55 8.88 -9.49 -17.46
CA SER A 55 10.02 -8.57 -17.39
C SER A 55 10.27 -7.89 -18.72
N LEU A 56 10.36 -6.56 -18.69
CA LEU A 56 10.67 -5.68 -19.81
C LEU A 56 11.95 -4.89 -19.54
N GLY A 57 12.71 -4.61 -20.58
CA GLY A 57 13.95 -3.86 -20.50
C GLY A 57 14.11 -2.90 -21.68
N GLU A 58 15.32 -2.39 -21.91
CA GLU A 58 15.62 -1.44 -22.98
C GLU A 58 15.18 -1.94 -24.37
N ALA A 59 15.27 -3.25 -24.63
CA ALA A 59 14.84 -3.86 -25.90
C ALA A 59 13.31 -3.83 -26.13
N ASP A 60 12.52 -3.49 -25.12
CA ASP A 60 11.06 -3.40 -25.18
C ASP A 60 10.57 -1.96 -25.33
N SER A 61 11.50 -1.00 -25.48
CA SER A 61 11.19 0.42 -25.60
C SER A 61 10.24 0.70 -26.77
N GLY A 62 9.29 1.64 -26.56
CA GLY A 62 8.29 2.01 -27.55
C GLY A 62 7.15 0.99 -27.71
N THR A 63 7.04 -0.01 -26.83
CA THR A 63 5.96 -1.00 -26.89
C THR A 63 4.81 -0.62 -25.98
N VAL A 64 3.61 -0.70 -26.52
CA VAL A 64 2.35 -0.46 -25.79
C VAL A 64 1.62 -1.79 -25.60
N TYR A 65 1.28 -2.10 -24.36
CA TYR A 65 0.42 -3.22 -23.99
C TYR A 65 -0.94 -2.69 -23.57
N GLN A 66 -1.99 -3.07 -24.27
CA GLN A 66 -3.32 -2.53 -23.94
C GLN A 66 -4.43 -3.58 -24.01
N ALA A 67 -5.50 -3.34 -23.26
CA ALA A 67 -6.72 -4.10 -23.43
C ALA A 67 -7.28 -3.92 -24.86
N TYR A 68 -7.81 -5.00 -25.44
CA TYR A 68 -8.47 -4.88 -26.75
C TYR A 68 -9.62 -3.89 -26.66
N GLY A 69 -9.72 -3.00 -27.64
CA GLY A 69 -10.72 -1.94 -27.66
C GLY A 69 -10.51 -0.82 -26.63
N HIS A 70 -9.30 -0.69 -26.02
CA HIS A 70 -9.03 0.36 -25.04
C HIS A 70 -9.48 1.74 -25.54
N GLY A 71 -10.18 2.50 -24.67
CA GLY A 71 -10.71 3.82 -24.96
C GLY A 71 -12.00 3.82 -25.82
N THR A 72 -12.55 2.65 -26.12
CA THR A 72 -13.83 2.50 -26.85
C THR A 72 -14.86 1.72 -26.03
N PRO A 73 -16.16 1.76 -26.41
CA PRO A 73 -17.18 0.95 -25.76
C PRO A 73 -16.96 -0.58 -25.88
N GLU A 74 -16.13 -1.02 -26.81
CA GLU A 74 -15.77 -2.42 -27.04
C GLU A 74 -14.57 -2.89 -26.21
N GLN A 75 -14.09 -2.08 -25.25
CA GLN A 75 -12.97 -2.47 -24.40
C GLN A 75 -13.29 -3.76 -23.64
N GLU A 76 -12.45 -4.75 -23.82
CA GLU A 76 -12.52 -6.03 -23.13
C GLU A 76 -11.73 -5.97 -21.80
N GLU A 77 -12.24 -6.63 -20.74
CA GLU A 77 -11.49 -6.75 -19.49
C GLU A 77 -10.38 -7.80 -19.62
N ALA A 78 -9.14 -7.36 -19.71
CA ALA A 78 -7.95 -8.19 -19.80
C ALA A 78 -7.21 -8.18 -18.43
N VAL A 79 -7.17 -9.35 -17.77
CA VAL A 79 -6.58 -9.52 -16.43
C VAL A 79 -5.23 -10.20 -16.54
N VAL A 80 -4.17 -9.54 -16.11
CA VAL A 80 -2.81 -10.10 -15.92
C VAL A 80 -2.73 -10.58 -14.47
N SER A 81 -2.70 -11.90 -14.26
CA SER A 81 -2.85 -12.52 -12.94
C SER A 81 -1.65 -13.39 -12.57
N GLY A 82 -1.15 -13.21 -11.33
CA GLY A 82 -0.15 -14.10 -10.72
C GLY A 82 -0.76 -15.16 -9.80
N GLY A 83 -2.06 -15.42 -9.94
CA GLY A 83 -2.81 -16.33 -9.08
C GLY A 83 -2.97 -17.74 -9.65
N ARG A 84 -3.08 -18.70 -8.75
CA ARG A 84 -3.40 -20.09 -9.04
C ARG A 84 -4.83 -20.41 -8.61
N PRO A 85 -5.71 -20.91 -9.50
CA PRO A 85 -7.01 -21.43 -9.10
C PRO A 85 -6.85 -22.61 -8.14
N ILE A 86 -7.64 -22.63 -7.08
CA ILE A 86 -7.69 -23.73 -6.10
C ILE A 86 -8.94 -24.54 -6.35
N THR A 87 -8.76 -25.84 -6.53
CA THR A 87 -9.81 -26.82 -6.82
C THR A 87 -9.69 -28.05 -5.91
N GLY A 88 -10.59 -29.01 -6.03
CA GLY A 88 -10.51 -30.26 -5.26
C GLY A 88 -10.90 -30.09 -3.79
N TRP A 89 -11.73 -29.12 -3.50
CA TRP A 89 -12.24 -28.86 -2.17
C TRP A 89 -13.02 -30.05 -1.58
N GLN A 90 -12.69 -30.43 -0.36
CA GLN A 90 -13.43 -31.36 0.48
C GLN A 90 -14.11 -30.59 1.61
N VAL A 91 -15.37 -30.86 1.86
CA VAL A 91 -16.12 -30.21 2.95
C VAL A 91 -16.11 -31.13 4.16
N ARG A 92 -15.65 -30.61 5.31
CA ARG A 92 -15.64 -31.30 6.61
C ARG A 92 -16.10 -30.32 7.68
N ASP A 93 -17.15 -30.66 8.38
CA ASP A 93 -17.73 -29.82 9.45
C ASP A 93 -17.98 -28.36 9.03
N GLY A 94 -18.40 -28.15 7.78
CA GLY A 94 -18.66 -26.83 7.21
C GLY A 94 -17.42 -26.08 6.70
N VAL A 95 -16.22 -26.59 6.93
CA VAL A 95 -14.96 -26.02 6.44
C VAL A 95 -14.58 -26.66 5.11
N TRP A 96 -14.18 -25.86 4.12
CA TRP A 96 -13.57 -26.35 2.89
C TRP A 96 -12.09 -26.60 3.09
N ALA A 97 -11.58 -27.76 2.70
CA ALA A 97 -10.18 -28.13 2.77
C ALA A 97 -9.67 -28.56 1.40
N ALA A 98 -8.53 -28.02 0.98
CA ALA A 98 -7.85 -28.43 -0.26
C ALA A 98 -6.36 -28.67 -0.01
N GLU A 99 -5.84 -29.84 -0.43
CA GLU A 99 -4.39 -30.07 -0.50
C GLU A 99 -3.81 -29.26 -1.65
N VAL A 100 -2.80 -28.42 -1.37
CA VAL A 100 -2.24 -27.47 -2.33
C VAL A 100 -0.75 -27.70 -2.61
N GLY A 101 -0.20 -28.81 -2.16
CA GLY A 101 1.22 -29.17 -2.34
C GLY A 101 2.12 -28.29 -1.48
N ASP A 102 3.07 -27.64 -2.12
CA ASP A 102 4.02 -26.69 -1.52
C ASP A 102 3.62 -25.23 -1.72
N LEU A 103 2.37 -24.97 -2.14
CA LEU A 103 1.88 -23.60 -2.31
C LEU A 103 2.06 -22.80 -1.02
N ASP A 104 2.64 -21.61 -1.17
CA ASP A 104 2.69 -20.61 -0.12
C ASP A 104 1.98 -19.33 -0.59
N THR A 105 1.15 -18.76 0.28
CA THR A 105 0.38 -17.55 0.00
C THR A 105 -0.05 -16.88 1.29
N ARG A 106 -0.19 -15.57 1.28
CA ARG A 106 -0.75 -14.81 2.41
C ARG A 106 -2.19 -14.39 2.16
N GLN A 107 -2.64 -14.40 0.91
CA GLN A 107 -3.97 -13.95 0.52
C GLN A 107 -4.76 -15.08 -0.14
N LEU A 108 -6.07 -15.02 -0.02
CA LEU A 108 -7.01 -15.89 -0.73
C LEU A 108 -8.17 -15.03 -1.24
N TYR A 109 -8.57 -15.27 -2.46
CA TYR A 109 -9.70 -14.56 -3.08
C TYR A 109 -10.78 -15.54 -3.52
N VAL A 110 -12.00 -15.31 -3.04
CA VAL A 110 -13.17 -16.16 -3.26
C VAL A 110 -14.19 -15.33 -4.04
N ASP A 111 -14.47 -15.71 -5.29
CA ASP A 111 -15.23 -14.91 -6.26
C ASP A 111 -14.77 -13.45 -6.33
N GLY A 112 -13.44 -13.24 -6.35
CA GLY A 112 -12.79 -11.93 -6.38
C GLY A 112 -12.79 -11.17 -5.05
N ARG A 113 -13.48 -11.65 -4.03
CA ARG A 113 -13.53 -11.04 -2.69
C ARG A 113 -12.39 -11.58 -1.82
N ARG A 114 -11.69 -10.67 -1.13
CA ARG A 114 -10.66 -11.07 -0.18
C ARG A 114 -11.25 -11.92 0.96
N ALA A 115 -10.64 -13.07 1.23
CA ALA A 115 -10.80 -13.80 2.47
C ALA A 115 -9.79 -13.26 3.49
N GLU A 116 -10.19 -13.15 4.76
CA GLU A 116 -9.27 -12.78 5.82
C GLU A 116 -8.51 -14.00 6.33
N ARG A 117 -7.26 -13.82 6.78
CA ARG A 117 -6.57 -14.84 7.56
C ARG A 117 -7.31 -15.00 8.90
N ALA A 118 -7.64 -16.23 9.28
CA ALA A 118 -8.34 -16.50 10.53
C ALA A 118 -7.53 -16.00 11.73
N TRP A 119 -8.18 -15.38 12.71
CA TRP A 119 -7.50 -14.63 13.77
C TRP A 119 -8.26 -14.61 15.09
N ILE A 120 -7.53 -14.25 16.15
CA ILE A 120 -8.06 -13.90 17.48
C ILE A 120 -7.45 -12.56 17.95
N ALA A 121 -8.17 -11.86 18.83
CA ALA A 121 -7.71 -10.60 19.43
C ALA A 121 -6.81 -10.90 20.64
N GLY A 122 -5.49 -10.69 20.47
CA GLY A 122 -4.51 -10.83 21.54
C GLY A 122 -4.28 -12.25 22.05
N LEU A 123 -3.42 -12.39 23.04
CA LEU A 123 -3.17 -13.65 23.74
C LEU A 123 -4.27 -13.94 24.78
N PRO A 124 -4.70 -15.19 24.92
CA PRO A 124 -5.61 -15.56 25.98
C PRO A 124 -4.92 -15.52 27.34
N GLY A 125 -5.73 -15.39 28.41
CA GLY A 125 -5.26 -15.40 29.79
C GLY A 125 -4.44 -14.18 30.20
N ASP A 126 -3.73 -14.30 31.33
CA ASP A 126 -2.83 -13.27 31.84
C ASP A 126 -1.44 -13.40 31.18
N ALA A 127 -1.31 -12.76 30.03
CA ALA A 127 -0.13 -12.86 29.18
C ALA A 127 0.91 -11.79 29.50
N ARG A 128 2.19 -12.17 29.46
CA ARG A 128 3.32 -11.24 29.68
C ARG A 128 4.46 -11.52 28.72
N ALA A 129 5.20 -10.47 28.38
CA ALA A 129 6.40 -10.57 27.55
C ALA A 129 7.56 -11.21 28.35
N THR A 130 8.44 -11.90 27.61
CA THR A 130 9.71 -12.46 28.08
C THR A 130 10.84 -12.02 27.13
N ALA A 131 12.07 -12.35 27.44
CA ALA A 131 13.20 -12.02 26.58
C ALA A 131 13.13 -12.66 25.17
N THR A 132 12.41 -13.78 25.01
CA THR A 132 12.36 -14.53 23.75
C THR A 132 10.93 -14.69 23.19
N GLY A 133 9.95 -14.05 23.80
CA GLY A 133 8.56 -14.16 23.39
C GLY A 133 7.57 -13.86 24.51
N TYR A 134 6.68 -14.80 24.82
CA TYR A 134 5.59 -14.57 25.77
C TYR A 134 5.30 -15.81 26.63
N VAL A 135 4.62 -15.57 27.74
CA VAL A 135 4.04 -16.64 28.56
C VAL A 135 2.60 -16.24 28.89
N THR A 136 1.71 -17.22 28.93
CA THR A 136 0.32 -17.07 29.36
C THR A 136 -0.02 -18.13 30.41
N ASP A 137 -1.04 -17.91 31.21
CA ASP A 137 -1.56 -18.88 32.16
C ASP A 137 -2.66 -19.80 31.58
N GLU A 138 -3.16 -19.48 30.36
CA GLU A 138 -4.12 -20.32 29.65
C GLU A 138 -3.43 -21.18 28.57
N PRO A 139 -3.69 -22.49 28.50
CA PRO A 139 -3.12 -23.36 27.49
C PRO A 139 -3.55 -23.00 26.08
N LEU A 140 -2.56 -22.86 25.19
CA LEU A 140 -2.75 -22.63 23.76
C LEU A 140 -2.91 -23.96 23.03
N GLY A 141 -4.08 -24.17 22.44
CA GLY A 141 -4.38 -25.36 21.65
C GLY A 141 -3.99 -25.26 20.17
N TRP A 142 -2.94 -24.49 19.82
CA TRP A 142 -2.55 -24.25 18.42
C TRP A 142 -2.01 -25.52 17.75
N ARG A 143 -2.53 -25.78 16.56
CA ARG A 143 -2.20 -26.99 15.82
C ARG A 143 -0.83 -26.92 15.16
N SER A 144 -0.47 -25.75 14.64
CA SER A 144 0.79 -25.51 13.96
C SER A 144 1.39 -24.16 14.42
N PRO A 145 2.02 -24.12 15.62
CA PRO A 145 2.57 -22.87 16.14
C PRO A 145 3.51 -22.14 15.19
N GLY A 146 4.31 -22.86 14.39
CA GLY A 146 5.22 -22.27 13.39
C GLY A 146 4.53 -21.57 12.22
N ASP A 147 3.21 -21.73 12.08
CA ASP A 147 2.41 -21.00 11.07
C ASP A 147 1.69 -19.78 11.67
N VAL A 148 1.75 -19.62 12.99
CA VAL A 148 1.09 -18.52 13.71
C VAL A 148 1.92 -17.24 13.62
N GLU A 149 1.24 -16.14 13.36
CA GLU A 149 1.82 -14.81 13.24
C GLU A 149 1.18 -13.85 14.24
N PHE A 150 2.02 -13.09 14.94
CA PHE A 150 1.62 -12.03 15.85
C PHE A 150 1.66 -10.67 15.16
N VAL A 151 0.59 -9.91 15.30
CA VAL A 151 0.47 -8.54 14.81
C VAL A 151 0.42 -7.59 16.01
N HIS A 152 1.31 -6.62 16.01
CA HIS A 152 1.39 -5.56 17.02
C HIS A 152 1.08 -4.23 16.34
N ARG A 153 -0.06 -3.62 16.65
CA ARG A 153 -0.45 -2.31 16.08
C ARG A 153 -0.29 -1.20 17.11
N GLY A 154 0.18 -0.05 16.66
CA GLY A 154 0.37 1.12 17.52
C GLY A 154 1.51 0.94 18.51
N VAL A 155 2.57 0.24 18.15
CA VAL A 155 3.78 0.12 18.98
C VAL A 155 4.39 1.50 19.20
N TYR A 156 4.65 2.25 18.11
CA TYR A 156 4.49 3.71 18.10
C TYR A 156 3.12 4.00 17.47
N PRO A 157 2.50 5.15 17.73
CA PRO A 157 1.16 5.43 17.20
C PRO A 157 1.00 5.17 15.70
N TRP A 158 2.07 5.34 14.92
CA TRP A 158 2.12 5.21 13.45
C TRP A 158 2.66 3.86 12.94
N THR A 159 2.98 2.88 13.81
CA THR A 159 3.65 1.64 13.37
C THR A 159 2.86 0.38 13.65
N GLU A 160 3.18 -0.68 12.90
CA GLU A 160 2.81 -2.06 13.22
C GLU A 160 4.00 -3.01 13.05
N ALA A 161 3.97 -4.14 13.72
CA ALA A 161 4.93 -5.21 13.56
C ALA A 161 4.23 -6.55 13.34
N ARG A 162 4.87 -7.44 12.56
CA ARG A 162 4.45 -8.81 12.34
C ARG A 162 5.60 -9.75 12.59
N CYS A 163 5.45 -10.63 13.57
CA CYS A 163 6.46 -11.58 13.99
C CYS A 163 5.87 -12.99 14.05
N GLY A 164 6.54 -13.96 13.44
CA GLY A 164 6.14 -15.36 13.50
C GLY A 164 6.44 -16.00 14.86
N VAL A 165 5.72 -17.05 15.20
CA VAL A 165 5.99 -17.92 16.33
C VAL A 165 6.94 -19.03 15.89
N ALA A 166 7.98 -19.32 16.68
CA ALA A 166 8.87 -20.46 16.44
C ALA A 166 8.33 -21.74 17.09
N SER A 167 7.85 -21.66 18.34
CA SER A 167 7.33 -22.82 19.08
C SER A 167 6.47 -22.43 20.26
N VAL A 168 5.66 -23.38 20.72
CA VAL A 168 4.95 -23.32 22.00
C VAL A 168 5.34 -24.53 22.86
N SER A 169 5.84 -24.28 24.07
CA SER A 169 6.25 -25.33 25.03
C SER A 169 5.30 -25.38 26.22
N GLY A 170 4.95 -26.59 26.66
CA GLY A 170 4.03 -26.81 27.78
C GLY A 170 2.63 -26.22 27.59
N GLY A 171 2.30 -25.82 26.37
CA GLY A 171 1.04 -25.15 26.02
C GLY A 171 0.94 -23.68 26.41
N THR A 172 1.90 -23.13 27.15
CA THR A 172 1.82 -21.77 27.71
C THR A 172 3.04 -20.88 27.47
N VAL A 173 4.17 -21.43 27.05
CA VAL A 173 5.41 -20.69 26.78
C VAL A 173 5.61 -20.55 25.28
N ILE A 174 5.55 -19.34 24.78
CA ILE A 174 5.68 -19.00 23.36
C ILE A 174 7.10 -18.48 23.10
N THR A 175 7.81 -19.15 22.21
CA THR A 175 9.08 -18.64 21.66
C THR A 175 8.82 -18.03 20.28
N MET A 176 9.21 -16.77 20.08
CA MET A 176 9.05 -16.06 18.84
C MET A 176 10.18 -16.37 17.85
N ALA A 177 9.87 -16.32 16.56
CA ALA A 177 10.84 -16.51 15.49
C ALA A 177 11.90 -15.41 15.49
N GLN A 178 13.13 -15.79 15.17
CA GLN A 178 14.24 -14.89 15.03
C GLN A 178 14.66 -14.81 13.55
N PRO A 179 15.13 -13.64 13.08
CA PRO A 179 15.56 -12.46 13.87
C PRO A 179 14.45 -11.44 14.17
N ALA A 180 13.24 -11.57 13.59
CA ALA A 180 12.18 -10.53 13.68
C ALA A 180 11.89 -10.06 15.10
N PHE A 181 11.71 -10.97 16.06
CA PHE A 181 11.38 -10.56 17.41
C PHE A 181 12.56 -9.85 18.13
N GLY A 182 13.79 -10.27 17.85
CA GLY A 182 14.99 -9.57 18.33
C GLY A 182 15.09 -8.16 17.77
N TRP A 183 14.89 -8.01 16.47
CA TRP A 183 14.86 -6.69 15.81
C TRP A 183 13.70 -5.82 16.29
N ALA A 184 12.52 -6.39 16.54
CA ALA A 184 11.40 -5.64 17.11
C ALA A 184 11.71 -5.13 18.53
N THR A 185 12.43 -5.92 19.34
CA THR A 185 12.87 -5.53 20.68
C THR A 185 13.95 -4.43 20.62
N GLU A 186 14.79 -4.44 19.60
CA GLU A 186 15.81 -3.42 19.34
C GLU A 186 15.18 -2.11 18.84
N LEU A 187 14.27 -2.19 17.85
CA LEU A 187 13.66 -1.05 17.19
C LEU A 187 12.67 -0.32 18.08
N TYR A 188 11.71 -1.04 18.67
CA TYR A 188 10.57 -0.39 19.30
C TYR A 188 10.85 -0.04 20.76
N ASN A 189 11.59 1.05 20.94
CA ASN A 189 11.85 1.63 22.26
C ASN A 189 11.49 3.12 22.22
N SER A 190 10.69 3.57 23.17
CA SER A 190 10.26 4.96 23.26
C SER A 190 10.15 5.43 24.69
N THR A 191 10.25 6.73 24.87
CA THR A 191 9.91 7.41 26.13
C THR A 191 8.91 8.51 25.79
N TRP A 192 7.81 8.57 26.51
CA TRP A 192 6.78 9.59 26.39
C TRP A 192 6.41 10.06 27.81
N ASP A 193 6.45 11.37 28.05
CA ASP A 193 6.22 11.96 29.38
C ASP A 193 7.07 11.29 30.49
N GLY A 194 8.30 10.94 30.16
CA GLY A 194 9.23 10.26 31.05
C GLY A 194 8.95 8.76 31.28
N GLN A 195 7.89 8.20 30.67
CA GLN A 195 7.58 6.77 30.75
C GLN A 195 8.20 6.02 29.56
N THR A 196 9.00 5.00 29.85
CA THR A 196 9.69 4.20 28.83
C THR A 196 8.94 2.92 28.52
N SER A 197 8.69 2.70 27.24
CA SER A 197 8.22 1.44 26.67
C SER A 197 9.34 0.73 25.94
N ARG A 198 9.39 -0.61 26.01
CA ARG A 198 10.43 -1.43 25.38
C ARG A 198 9.83 -2.61 24.61
N GLY A 199 10.33 -2.80 23.39
CA GLY A 199 9.92 -3.86 22.50
C GLY A 199 8.48 -3.70 21.97
N PRO A 200 7.95 -4.68 21.22
CA PRO A 200 6.68 -4.56 20.53
C PRO A 200 5.44 -4.66 21.44
N GLY A 201 5.60 -4.94 22.75
CA GLY A 201 4.47 -5.13 23.66
C GLY A 201 3.72 -6.44 23.42
N LEU A 202 2.47 -6.54 23.90
CA LEU A 202 1.60 -7.68 23.62
C LEU A 202 1.00 -7.56 22.21
N PRO A 203 0.75 -8.70 21.51
CA PRO A 203 0.10 -8.66 20.21
C PRO A 203 -1.34 -8.18 20.32
N THR A 204 -1.76 -7.38 19.35
CA THR A 204 -3.14 -6.91 19.21
C THR A 204 -4.00 -7.88 18.41
N ARG A 205 -3.35 -8.74 17.60
CA ARG A 205 -4.00 -9.75 16.77
C ARG A 205 -3.05 -10.94 16.57
N ILE A 206 -3.59 -12.13 16.50
CA ILE A 206 -2.86 -13.38 16.26
C ILE A 206 -3.54 -14.11 15.13
N GLU A 207 -2.79 -14.52 14.11
CA GLU A 207 -3.33 -15.04 12.85
C GLU A 207 -2.85 -16.45 12.51
N ASN A 208 -3.66 -17.16 11.70
CA ASN A 208 -3.29 -18.35 10.95
C ASN A 208 -3.13 -19.64 11.77
N ASP A 209 -4.08 -19.92 12.67
CA ASP A 209 -4.26 -21.26 13.22
C ASP A 209 -5.66 -21.82 12.90
N PRO A 210 -5.82 -23.12 12.62
CA PRO A 210 -7.13 -23.71 12.34
C PRO A 210 -8.18 -23.51 13.44
N SER A 211 -7.79 -23.37 14.70
CA SER A 211 -8.70 -23.08 15.82
C SER A 211 -9.29 -21.65 15.77
N PHE A 212 -8.73 -20.78 14.91
CA PHE A 212 -9.21 -19.42 14.72
C PHE A 212 -10.28 -19.29 13.62
N LEU A 213 -10.59 -20.37 12.88
CA LEU A 213 -11.65 -20.41 11.87
C LEU A 213 -13.02 -20.36 12.54
N ARG A 214 -13.50 -19.16 12.87
CA ARG A 214 -14.78 -18.92 13.56
C ARG A 214 -15.74 -18.07 12.76
N GLU A 215 -15.22 -17.21 11.88
CA GLU A 215 -15.99 -16.26 11.10
C GLU A 215 -16.02 -16.67 9.61
N PRO A 216 -17.22 -16.69 8.97
CA PRO A 216 -17.34 -16.96 7.54
C PRO A 216 -16.49 -15.97 6.69
N GLY A 217 -15.81 -16.50 5.68
CA GLY A 217 -14.91 -15.71 4.82
C GLY A 217 -13.49 -15.63 5.33
N THR A 218 -13.12 -16.43 6.34
CA THR A 218 -11.75 -16.55 6.84
C THR A 218 -11.08 -17.83 6.34
N PHE A 219 -9.75 -17.80 6.26
CA PHE A 219 -8.94 -18.94 5.82
C PHE A 219 -7.68 -19.13 6.66
N VAL A 220 -7.12 -20.34 6.56
CA VAL A 220 -5.82 -20.72 7.13
C VAL A 220 -5.03 -21.47 6.07
N LEU A 221 -3.74 -21.21 5.99
CA LEU A 221 -2.79 -22.06 5.29
C LEU A 221 -2.01 -22.88 6.34
N ASP A 222 -2.35 -24.16 6.46
CA ASP A 222 -1.68 -25.13 7.33
C ASP A 222 -0.47 -25.71 6.59
N ARG A 223 0.74 -25.36 7.03
CA ARG A 223 2.03 -25.82 6.48
C ARG A 223 2.72 -26.86 7.37
N SER A 224 1.99 -27.40 8.33
CA SER A 224 2.53 -28.40 9.29
C SER A 224 3.15 -29.64 8.63
N ARG A 225 2.81 -29.89 7.35
CA ARG A 225 3.35 -31.00 6.56
C ARG A 225 4.05 -30.46 5.31
N PRO A 226 5.40 -30.42 5.28
CA PRO A 226 6.15 -29.96 4.12
C PRO A 226 5.73 -30.70 2.83
N GLY A 227 5.51 -29.93 1.74
CA GLY A 227 5.07 -30.47 0.45
C GLY A 227 3.61 -30.94 0.40
N ARG A 228 2.86 -30.80 1.48
CA ARG A 228 1.44 -31.19 1.59
C ARG A 228 0.66 -30.15 2.40
N HIS A 229 0.82 -28.89 2.05
CA HIS A 229 0.09 -27.80 2.66
C HIS A 229 -1.41 -27.94 2.41
N VAL A 230 -2.21 -27.47 3.33
CA VAL A 230 -3.68 -27.52 3.25
C VAL A 230 -4.24 -26.11 3.42
N LEU A 231 -4.99 -25.65 2.43
CA LEU A 231 -5.85 -24.48 2.58
C LEU A 231 -7.14 -24.89 3.25
N LEU A 232 -7.48 -24.21 4.34
CA LEU A 232 -8.74 -24.32 5.05
C LEU A 232 -9.51 -23.00 4.87
N TYR A 233 -10.76 -23.08 4.47
CA TYR A 233 -11.62 -21.92 4.28
C TYR A 233 -12.99 -22.14 4.91
N LEU A 234 -13.45 -21.18 5.74
CA LEU A 234 -14.80 -21.18 6.27
C LEU A 234 -15.70 -20.35 5.34
N PRO A 235 -16.58 -21.01 4.55
CA PRO A 235 -17.31 -20.34 3.48
C PRO A 235 -18.34 -19.33 4.00
N ARG A 236 -18.57 -18.29 3.21
CA ARG A 236 -19.69 -17.38 3.43
C ARG A 236 -21.00 -18.02 3.04
N PRO A 237 -22.13 -17.55 3.59
CA PRO A 237 -23.45 -18.05 3.18
C PRO A 237 -23.64 -17.97 1.67
N GLY A 238 -24.07 -19.06 1.04
CA GLY A 238 -24.36 -19.17 -0.38
C GLY A 238 -23.16 -19.55 -1.27
N GLU A 239 -21.96 -19.66 -0.74
CA GLU A 239 -20.81 -20.18 -1.49
C GLU A 239 -20.88 -21.71 -1.63
N ASP A 240 -20.52 -22.22 -2.82
CA ASP A 240 -20.57 -23.64 -3.19
C ASP A 240 -19.18 -24.08 -3.69
N PRO A 241 -18.52 -25.08 -3.07
CA PRO A 241 -17.17 -25.50 -3.44
C PRO A 241 -17.04 -26.01 -4.89
N ALA A 242 -18.15 -26.40 -5.52
CA ALA A 242 -18.16 -26.85 -6.92
C ALA A 242 -18.30 -25.71 -7.94
N ARG A 243 -18.71 -24.52 -7.52
CA ARG A 243 -19.02 -23.38 -8.41
C ARG A 243 -18.22 -22.13 -8.10
N THR A 244 -17.88 -21.91 -6.85
CA THR A 244 -17.17 -20.73 -6.38
C THR A 244 -15.72 -20.75 -6.87
N ARG A 245 -15.30 -19.67 -7.52
CA ARG A 245 -13.92 -19.51 -7.98
C ARG A 245 -13.04 -19.08 -6.81
N VAL A 246 -12.05 -19.90 -6.47
CA VAL A 246 -11.06 -19.56 -5.45
C VAL A 246 -9.69 -19.41 -6.09
N VAL A 247 -9.00 -18.32 -5.80
CA VAL A 247 -7.67 -18.00 -6.31
C VAL A 247 -6.71 -17.70 -5.16
N ALA A 248 -5.58 -18.38 -5.16
CA ALA A 248 -4.45 -18.09 -4.29
C ALA A 248 -3.34 -17.41 -5.11
N PRO A 249 -2.94 -16.18 -4.76
CA PRO A 249 -1.77 -15.53 -5.37
C PRO A 249 -0.49 -16.33 -5.10
N VAL A 250 0.39 -16.41 -6.11
CA VAL A 250 1.67 -17.13 -6.00
C VAL A 250 2.88 -16.31 -6.46
N LEU A 251 2.69 -15.32 -7.34
CA LEU A 251 3.76 -14.41 -7.73
C LEU A 251 3.79 -13.20 -6.81
N GLU A 252 4.97 -12.72 -6.48
CA GLU A 252 5.16 -11.46 -5.73
C GLU A 252 5.20 -10.25 -6.68
N THR A 253 5.82 -10.42 -7.86
CA THR A 253 5.89 -9.40 -8.91
C THR A 253 5.17 -9.91 -10.15
N LEU A 254 4.29 -9.09 -10.72
CA LEU A 254 3.59 -9.37 -11.99
C LEU A 254 4.35 -8.80 -13.18
N VAL A 255 4.77 -7.54 -13.07
CA VAL A 255 5.47 -6.82 -14.13
C VAL A 255 6.68 -6.12 -13.56
N SER A 256 7.81 -6.23 -14.25
CA SER A 256 9.04 -5.51 -13.96
C SER A 256 9.55 -4.83 -15.22
N VAL A 257 9.71 -3.50 -15.17
CA VAL A 257 10.24 -2.69 -16.28
C VAL A 257 11.54 -2.03 -15.80
N VAL A 258 12.65 -2.31 -16.45
CA VAL A 258 13.98 -1.81 -16.07
C VAL A 258 14.64 -1.10 -17.25
N GLY A 259 14.96 0.18 -17.13
CA GLY A 259 15.70 0.98 -18.11
C GLY A 259 15.01 1.18 -19.47
N ALA A 260 13.75 0.79 -19.61
CA ALA A 260 13.00 0.94 -20.85
C ALA A 260 12.50 2.37 -21.06
N ARG A 261 12.29 2.74 -22.34
CA ARG A 261 11.75 4.04 -22.73
C ARG A 261 10.40 3.89 -23.41
N ASP A 262 9.48 4.82 -23.13
CA ASP A 262 8.20 4.92 -23.83
C ASP A 262 7.40 3.60 -23.84
N VAL A 263 7.46 2.85 -22.74
CA VAL A 263 6.63 1.65 -22.53
C VAL A 263 5.30 2.09 -21.92
N ALA A 264 4.20 1.55 -22.44
CA ALA A 264 2.89 1.89 -21.90
C ALA A 264 2.05 0.65 -21.58
N PHE A 265 1.23 0.76 -20.51
CA PHE A 265 0.17 -0.18 -20.16
C PHE A 265 -1.16 0.56 -20.10
N LYS A 266 -2.16 0.11 -20.87
CA LYS A 266 -3.43 0.82 -21.01
C LYS A 266 -4.63 -0.11 -20.83
N GLY A 267 -5.53 0.26 -19.91
CA GLY A 267 -6.80 -0.43 -19.68
C GLY A 267 -6.71 -1.85 -19.16
N LEU A 268 -5.56 -2.28 -18.63
CA LEU A 268 -5.32 -3.62 -18.11
C LEU A 268 -5.68 -3.74 -16.64
N VAL A 269 -5.98 -4.96 -16.21
CA VAL A 269 -6.16 -5.30 -14.78
C VAL A 269 -4.95 -6.12 -14.33
N PHE A 270 -4.21 -5.63 -13.33
CA PHE A 270 -3.14 -6.36 -12.64
C PHE A 270 -3.68 -6.92 -11.34
N ALA A 271 -3.62 -8.25 -11.17
CA ALA A 271 -4.29 -8.90 -10.07
C ALA A 271 -3.61 -10.16 -9.54
N ASP A 272 -3.99 -10.54 -8.32
CA ASP A 272 -3.65 -11.81 -7.69
C ASP A 272 -2.13 -12.00 -7.50
N ALA A 273 -1.48 -11.04 -6.82
CA ALA A 273 -0.10 -11.17 -6.36
C ALA A 273 -0.05 -11.29 -4.83
N THR A 274 1.03 -11.87 -4.30
CA THR A 274 1.30 -12.04 -2.87
C THR A 274 2.59 -11.31 -2.45
N TRP A 275 2.93 -11.35 -1.17
CA TRP A 275 4.25 -11.03 -0.63
C TRP A 275 4.48 -11.84 0.62
N LEU A 276 5.46 -12.75 0.58
CA LEU A 276 5.63 -13.81 1.58
C LEU A 276 6.54 -13.43 2.75
N ARG A 277 7.31 -12.33 2.62
CA ARG A 277 8.26 -11.88 3.64
C ARG A 277 7.69 -11.85 5.05
N PRO A 278 6.47 -11.30 5.32
CA PRO A 278 5.94 -11.23 6.67
C PRO A 278 5.67 -12.60 7.32
N SER A 279 5.51 -13.67 6.53
CA SER A 279 5.36 -15.05 7.02
C SER A 279 6.70 -15.79 7.21
N ARG A 280 7.82 -15.12 6.95
CA ARG A 280 9.16 -15.68 7.15
C ARG A 280 9.70 -15.29 8.54
N PRO A 281 10.78 -15.95 9.01
CA PRO A 281 11.39 -15.64 10.32
C PRO A 281 11.82 -14.19 10.50
N GLU A 282 12.11 -13.48 9.41
CA GLU A 282 12.49 -12.07 9.37
C GLU A 282 11.31 -11.13 9.60
N GLY A 283 10.06 -11.59 9.45
CA GLY A 283 8.84 -10.84 9.70
C GLY A 283 8.72 -9.53 8.93
N PHE A 284 7.91 -8.62 9.49
CA PHE A 284 7.70 -7.28 8.97
C PHE A 284 7.63 -6.27 10.12
N LEU A 285 8.56 -5.34 10.16
CA LEU A 285 8.69 -4.35 11.24
C LEU A 285 8.56 -2.95 10.63
N HIS A 286 7.32 -2.47 10.52
CA HIS A 286 7.02 -1.17 9.92
C HIS A 286 7.63 -0.05 10.77
N TYR A 287 8.14 0.98 10.09
CA TYR A 287 8.61 2.17 10.77
C TYR A 287 7.86 3.42 10.30
N HIS A 288 7.92 3.78 9.01
CA HIS A 288 7.28 4.99 8.50
C HIS A 288 6.92 4.84 7.01
N GLY A 289 5.75 5.36 6.61
CA GLY A 289 5.28 5.33 5.22
C GLY A 289 5.28 3.90 4.65
N ASN A 290 6.03 3.67 3.56
CA ASN A 290 6.19 2.35 2.98
C ASN A 290 7.45 1.61 3.45
N GLY A 291 8.16 2.16 4.46
CA GLY A 291 9.43 1.64 4.97
C GLY A 291 9.29 0.65 6.11
N TYR A 292 10.15 -0.37 6.13
CA TYR A 292 10.26 -1.32 7.23
C TYR A 292 11.72 -1.64 7.57
N TYR A 293 11.96 -2.11 8.79
CA TYR A 293 13.26 -2.45 9.31
C TYR A 293 13.56 -3.94 9.13
N GLU A 294 14.81 -4.25 8.75
CA GLU A 294 15.28 -5.63 8.59
C GLU A 294 16.66 -5.87 9.22
N GLY A 295 16.94 -5.16 10.31
CA GLY A 295 18.25 -5.19 10.95
C GLY A 295 19.19 -4.09 10.43
N GLY A 296 20.41 -4.04 10.94
CA GLY A 296 21.45 -3.09 10.52
C GLY A 296 21.69 -1.93 11.47
N GLY A 297 20.94 -1.85 12.57
CA GLY A 297 21.14 -0.86 13.63
C GLY A 297 20.04 0.16 13.76
N VAL A 298 19.97 0.75 14.92
CA VAL A 298 19.00 1.77 15.31
C VAL A 298 19.69 2.94 15.99
N GLU A 299 19.05 4.11 15.91
CA GLU A 299 19.45 5.32 16.64
C GLU A 299 18.27 5.83 17.46
N THR A 300 18.54 6.69 18.44
CA THR A 300 17.49 7.32 19.25
C THR A 300 17.40 8.80 18.92
N ALA A 301 16.23 9.24 18.50
CA ALA A 301 15.87 10.64 18.37
C ALA A 301 15.29 11.14 19.71
N VAL A 302 15.78 12.27 20.18
CA VAL A 302 15.16 13.03 21.27
C VAL A 302 14.19 14.02 20.65
N LEU A 303 12.90 13.85 20.93
CA LEU A 303 11.83 14.68 20.36
C LEU A 303 11.52 15.91 21.24
N GLY A 304 11.93 15.87 22.51
CA GLY A 304 11.72 16.92 23.50
C GLY A 304 12.09 16.45 24.91
N GLU A 305 11.82 17.27 25.92
CA GLU A 305 12.05 16.89 27.32
C GLU A 305 11.15 15.70 27.69
N GLY A 306 11.74 14.59 28.11
CA GLY A 306 11.02 13.37 28.46
C GLY A 306 10.40 12.61 27.29
N ALA A 307 10.77 12.94 26.02
CA ALA A 307 10.27 12.27 24.83
C ALA A 307 11.41 11.82 23.90
N SER A 308 11.41 10.55 23.55
CA SER A 308 12.39 9.96 22.61
C SER A 308 11.82 8.73 21.92
N VAL A 309 12.29 8.46 20.70
CA VAL A 309 11.96 7.25 19.96
C VAL A 309 13.20 6.66 19.32
N THR A 310 13.24 5.35 19.20
CA THR A 310 14.26 4.66 18.42
C THR A 310 13.80 4.55 16.97
N TYR A 311 14.72 4.79 16.03
CA TYR A 311 14.45 4.69 14.61
C TYR A 311 15.55 3.90 13.89
N PRO A 312 15.24 3.25 12.74
CA PRO A 312 16.22 2.48 12.00
C PRO A 312 17.23 3.38 11.28
N THR A 313 18.51 3.03 11.30
CA THR A 313 19.56 3.73 10.53
C THR A 313 19.40 3.49 9.02
N ALA A 314 18.75 2.41 8.64
CA ALA A 314 18.35 2.10 7.27
C ALA A 314 16.99 1.40 7.26
N SER A 315 16.20 1.63 6.24
CA SER A 315 14.93 0.95 6.01
C SER A 315 14.82 0.45 4.57
N VAL A 316 14.07 -0.63 4.40
CA VAL A 316 13.70 -1.18 3.08
C VAL A 316 12.27 -0.79 2.78
N THR A 317 11.92 -0.70 1.51
CA THR A 317 10.57 -0.37 1.08
C THR A 317 9.76 -1.64 0.82
N ILE A 318 8.47 -1.66 1.24
CA ILE A 318 7.54 -2.72 0.84
C ILE A 318 7.56 -2.82 -0.69
N PRO A 319 7.81 -4.02 -1.27
CA PRO A 319 7.91 -4.17 -2.72
C PRO A 319 6.59 -3.81 -3.41
N SER A 320 6.68 -3.59 -4.71
CA SER A 320 5.51 -3.34 -5.54
C SER A 320 5.27 -4.50 -6.49
N CYS A 321 4.00 -4.81 -6.73
CA CYS A 321 3.62 -5.92 -7.61
C CYS A 321 3.82 -5.59 -9.10
N VAL A 322 3.83 -4.29 -9.44
CA VAL A 322 4.23 -3.77 -10.76
C VAL A 322 5.30 -2.71 -10.53
N THR A 323 6.46 -2.85 -11.17
CA THR A 323 7.63 -2.00 -10.92
C THR A 323 8.18 -1.37 -12.18
N PHE A 324 8.61 -0.12 -12.04
CA PHE A 324 9.37 0.63 -13.04
C PHE A 324 10.67 1.14 -12.39
N GLU A 325 11.80 0.70 -12.89
CA GLU A 325 13.11 1.09 -12.42
C GLU A 325 13.87 1.79 -13.56
N ASP A 326 14.33 3.02 -13.33
CA ASP A 326 15.03 3.86 -14.30
C ASP A 326 14.33 3.97 -15.68
N ALA A 327 13.01 3.83 -15.71
CA ALA A 327 12.21 3.96 -16.92
C ALA A 327 12.02 5.45 -17.28
N VAL A 328 11.95 5.75 -18.58
CA VAL A 328 11.76 7.11 -19.07
C VAL A 328 10.57 7.18 -20.01
N GLY A 329 9.67 8.16 -19.81
CA GLY A 329 8.49 8.36 -20.66
C GLY A 329 7.44 7.25 -20.55
N ALA A 330 7.46 6.45 -19.48
CA ALA A 330 6.49 5.36 -19.32
C ALA A 330 5.09 5.89 -18.99
N GLU A 331 4.06 5.22 -19.51
CA GLU A 331 2.66 5.60 -19.31
C GLU A 331 1.82 4.43 -18.78
N ILE A 332 1.11 4.66 -17.68
CA ILE A 332 0.12 3.74 -17.11
C ILE A 332 -1.22 4.45 -17.10
N GLU A 333 -2.15 4.02 -17.96
CA GLU A 333 -3.41 4.72 -18.20
C GLU A 333 -4.61 3.78 -18.08
N GLY A 334 -5.62 4.17 -17.31
CA GLY A 334 -6.89 3.46 -17.21
C GLY A 334 -6.76 2.02 -16.70
N CYS A 335 -5.68 1.71 -16.01
CA CYS A 335 -5.41 0.37 -15.46
C CYS A 335 -6.06 0.20 -14.09
N ARG A 336 -6.38 -1.04 -13.74
CA ARG A 336 -6.84 -1.41 -12.40
C ARG A 336 -5.82 -2.32 -11.71
N PHE A 337 -5.41 -1.94 -10.51
CA PHE A 337 -4.55 -2.70 -9.63
C PHE A 337 -5.40 -3.23 -8.47
N THR A 338 -5.58 -4.53 -8.40
CA THR A 338 -6.51 -5.12 -7.43
C THR A 338 -6.05 -6.48 -6.94
N ARG A 339 -6.40 -6.83 -5.70
CA ARG A 339 -6.03 -8.14 -5.12
C ARG A 339 -4.53 -8.40 -5.12
N LEU A 340 -3.76 -7.39 -4.69
CA LEU A 340 -2.29 -7.49 -4.63
C LEU A 340 -1.81 -7.57 -3.18
N GLY A 341 -0.83 -8.43 -2.95
CA GLY A 341 -0.30 -8.75 -1.62
C GLY A 341 0.76 -7.77 -1.10
N ALA A 342 1.07 -6.72 -1.85
CA ALA A 342 2.04 -5.68 -1.49
C ALA A 342 1.57 -4.33 -2.05
N THR A 343 2.49 -3.39 -2.36
CA THR A 343 2.17 -2.12 -3.01
C THR A 343 1.73 -2.37 -4.46
N GLY A 344 0.76 -1.61 -4.95
CA GLY A 344 0.24 -1.77 -6.31
C GLY A 344 1.29 -1.44 -7.37
N LEU A 345 1.76 -0.20 -7.39
CA LEU A 345 2.72 0.32 -8.37
C LEU A 345 3.91 0.98 -7.68
N GLY A 346 5.12 0.59 -8.06
CA GLY A 346 6.36 1.20 -7.62
C GLY A 346 7.18 1.77 -8.76
N VAL A 347 7.71 2.97 -8.54
CA VAL A 347 8.61 3.65 -9.46
C VAL A 347 9.89 4.02 -8.71
N SER A 348 11.04 3.66 -9.26
CA SER A 348 12.36 3.97 -8.70
C SER A 348 13.25 4.59 -9.77
N GLY A 349 13.71 5.80 -9.56
CA GLY A 349 14.50 6.54 -10.56
C GLY A 349 13.69 6.89 -11.82
N GLY A 350 14.40 7.14 -12.91
CA GLY A 350 13.81 7.47 -14.21
C GLY A 350 13.22 8.87 -14.30
N ALA A 351 12.46 9.11 -15.38
CA ALA A 351 11.87 10.43 -15.63
C ALA A 351 10.60 10.35 -16.49
N ASP A 352 9.80 11.41 -16.39
CA ASP A 352 8.64 11.69 -17.26
C ASP A 352 7.60 10.54 -17.29
N LEU A 353 7.45 9.86 -16.16
CA LEU A 353 6.45 8.79 -16.00
C LEU A 353 5.07 9.38 -15.69
N VAL A 354 4.03 8.85 -16.34
CA VAL A 354 2.65 9.25 -16.14
C VAL A 354 1.81 8.07 -15.64
N VAL A 355 1.13 8.27 -14.51
CA VAL A 355 0.11 7.35 -13.96
C VAL A 355 -1.21 8.11 -13.91
N ARG A 356 -2.16 7.74 -14.76
CA ARG A 356 -3.42 8.46 -14.83
C ARG A 356 -4.64 7.58 -15.02
N ALA A 357 -5.78 8.05 -14.51
CA ALA A 357 -7.07 7.39 -14.64
C ALA A 357 -7.05 5.91 -14.19
N CYS A 358 -6.21 5.57 -13.21
CA CYS A 358 -6.05 4.22 -12.69
C CYS A 358 -6.84 4.02 -11.39
N ASP A 359 -7.25 2.78 -11.16
CA ASP A 359 -7.96 2.37 -9.94
C ASP A 359 -7.09 1.40 -9.13
N PHE A 360 -6.77 1.78 -7.91
CA PHE A 360 -5.97 0.99 -6.95
C PHE A 360 -6.86 0.57 -5.79
N ASN A 361 -7.15 -0.72 -5.67
CA ASN A 361 -8.03 -1.21 -4.63
C ASN A 361 -7.70 -2.63 -4.16
N THR A 362 -8.10 -2.96 -2.94
CA THR A 362 -7.92 -4.30 -2.35
C THR A 362 -6.45 -4.71 -2.31
N LEU A 363 -5.57 -3.80 -1.85
CA LEU A 363 -4.12 -3.99 -1.77
C LEU A 363 -3.68 -4.21 -0.33
N SER A 364 -2.72 -5.11 -0.12
CA SER A 364 -2.14 -5.34 1.21
C SER A 364 -1.22 -4.19 1.65
N GLY A 365 -0.50 -3.57 0.72
CA GLY A 365 0.32 -2.37 0.89
C GLY A 365 -0.32 -1.12 0.29
N GLY A 366 0.49 -0.13 -0.06
CA GLY A 366 0.04 1.14 -0.63
C GLY A 366 -0.47 1.06 -2.07
N GLY A 367 -1.03 2.16 -2.57
CA GLY A 367 -1.46 2.25 -3.97
C GLY A 367 -0.28 2.50 -4.91
N VAL A 368 0.32 3.68 -4.84
CA VAL A 368 1.43 4.12 -5.68
C VAL A 368 2.58 4.64 -4.84
N VAL A 369 3.80 4.19 -5.12
CA VAL A 369 5.02 4.69 -4.47
C VAL A 369 6.05 5.09 -5.53
N VAL A 370 6.53 6.33 -5.46
CA VAL A 370 7.52 6.90 -6.38
C VAL A 370 8.74 7.36 -5.60
N SER A 371 9.92 6.89 -5.97
CA SER A 371 11.18 7.29 -5.35
C SER A 371 12.23 7.68 -6.40
N GLY A 372 12.94 8.78 -6.15
CA GLY A 372 14.09 9.21 -6.97
C GLY A 372 13.76 9.64 -8.41
N ALA A 373 12.49 9.71 -8.79
CA ALA A 373 12.06 10.03 -10.15
C ALA A 373 12.06 11.54 -10.43
N ARG A 374 12.18 11.90 -11.72
CA ARG A 374 12.04 13.27 -12.20
C ARG A 374 10.75 13.44 -12.99
N ASN A 375 10.06 14.58 -12.79
CA ASN A 375 8.85 14.95 -13.53
C ASN A 375 7.77 13.85 -13.59
N ALA A 376 7.67 13.00 -12.56
CA ALA A 376 6.61 12.01 -12.51
C ALA A 376 5.26 12.69 -12.27
N SER A 377 4.21 12.21 -12.95
CA SER A 377 2.85 12.72 -12.81
C SER A 377 1.91 11.60 -12.38
N ILE A 378 1.24 11.79 -11.25
CA ILE A 378 0.22 10.87 -10.70
C ILE A 378 -1.10 11.65 -10.66
N GLU A 379 -1.97 11.44 -11.65
CA GLU A 379 -3.15 12.28 -11.86
C GLU A 379 -4.43 11.49 -12.09
N ASP A 380 -5.56 12.01 -11.58
CA ASP A 380 -6.90 11.44 -11.82
C ASP A 380 -7.05 9.98 -11.41
N ASN A 381 -6.31 9.50 -10.42
CA ASN A 381 -6.40 8.12 -9.96
C ASN A 381 -7.34 8.00 -8.74
N ARG A 382 -7.97 6.84 -8.61
CA ARG A 382 -8.69 6.43 -7.39
C ARG A 382 -7.85 5.43 -6.63
N VAL A 383 -7.63 5.70 -5.34
CA VAL A 383 -6.88 4.83 -4.44
C VAL A 383 -7.74 4.58 -3.21
N HIS A 384 -8.18 3.35 -3.00
CA HIS A 384 -9.06 3.03 -1.89
C HIS A 384 -8.92 1.57 -1.42
N HIS A 385 -9.25 1.31 -0.15
CA HIS A 385 -9.10 -0.03 0.43
C HIS A 385 -7.69 -0.60 0.21
N VAL A 386 -6.67 0.21 0.48
CA VAL A 386 -5.25 -0.17 0.45
C VAL A 386 -4.69 -0.24 1.87
N GLY A 387 -3.47 -0.77 2.05
CA GLY A 387 -2.88 -0.97 3.38
C GLY A 387 -3.59 -2.03 4.22
N LEU A 388 -4.29 -2.98 3.60
CA LEU A 388 -5.15 -3.96 4.28
C LEU A 388 -4.39 -4.93 5.20
N GLU A 389 -3.11 -5.14 4.94
CA GLU A 389 -2.22 -5.93 5.82
C GLU A 389 -1.11 -5.08 6.43
N TYR A 390 -0.63 -4.06 5.72
CA TYR A 390 0.47 -3.20 6.15
C TYR A 390 -0.10 -1.81 6.40
N SER A 391 -0.67 -1.64 7.61
CA SER A 391 -1.52 -0.50 7.96
C SER A 391 -0.81 0.86 7.90
N GLY A 392 0.52 0.92 7.93
CA GLY A 392 1.28 2.17 7.77
C GLY A 392 1.49 2.61 6.33
N SER A 393 1.08 1.79 5.34
CA SER A 393 1.24 2.12 3.92
C SER A 393 0.34 3.28 3.50
N PRO A 394 0.88 4.31 2.83
CA PRO A 394 0.08 5.42 2.31
C PRO A 394 -0.73 5.03 1.08
N GLY A 395 -1.76 5.81 0.78
CA GLY A 395 -2.45 5.69 -0.51
C GLY A 395 -1.51 6.03 -1.67
N ILE A 396 -0.87 7.19 -1.62
CA ILE A 396 0.16 7.64 -2.57
C ILE A 396 1.39 8.12 -1.78
N GLY A 397 2.58 7.64 -2.12
CA GLY A 397 3.85 8.05 -1.53
C GLY A 397 4.84 8.54 -2.57
N VAL A 398 5.47 9.71 -2.34
CA VAL A 398 6.54 10.23 -3.20
C VAL A 398 7.72 10.67 -2.34
N THR A 399 8.94 10.30 -2.71
CA THR A 399 10.15 10.66 -1.95
C THR A 399 11.37 10.74 -2.87
N GLY A 400 12.31 11.63 -2.57
CA GLY A 400 13.51 11.83 -3.38
C GLY A 400 13.20 12.31 -4.80
N THR A 401 12.02 12.88 -5.03
CA THR A 401 11.53 13.25 -6.37
C THR A 401 11.88 14.69 -6.71
N TYR A 402 11.95 14.96 -8.01
CA TYR A 402 12.22 16.29 -8.56
C TYR A 402 11.11 16.70 -9.54
N GLY A 403 10.36 17.76 -9.22
CA GLY A 403 9.26 18.25 -10.05
C GLY A 403 8.07 17.27 -10.17
N CYS A 404 7.87 16.40 -9.20
CA CYS A 404 6.76 15.46 -9.19
C CYS A 404 5.42 16.17 -9.00
N VAL A 405 4.37 15.71 -9.72
CA VAL A 405 3.00 16.21 -9.60
C VAL A 405 2.09 15.09 -9.11
N VAL A 406 1.36 15.35 -8.02
CA VAL A 406 0.28 14.50 -7.50
C VAL A 406 -1.01 15.32 -7.55
N ALA A 407 -1.85 15.09 -8.56
CA ALA A 407 -2.97 15.99 -8.82
C ALA A 407 -4.29 15.27 -9.10
N ASN A 408 -5.38 15.86 -8.62
CA ASN A 408 -6.74 15.38 -8.90
C ASN A 408 -6.97 13.90 -8.56
N ASN A 409 -6.22 13.33 -7.61
CA ASN A 409 -6.48 11.98 -7.14
C ASN A 409 -7.55 11.96 -6.05
N GLU A 410 -8.28 10.87 -5.95
CA GLU A 410 -9.20 10.55 -4.88
C GLU A 410 -8.61 9.41 -4.04
N VAL A 411 -8.24 9.68 -2.79
CA VAL A 411 -7.66 8.71 -1.86
C VAL A 411 -8.61 8.53 -0.69
N THR A 412 -9.21 7.35 -0.57
CA THR A 412 -10.26 7.08 0.43
C THR A 412 -10.08 5.73 1.13
N ASP A 413 -10.63 5.60 2.33
CA ASP A 413 -10.64 4.34 3.09
C ASP A 413 -9.23 3.73 3.22
N VAL A 414 -8.29 4.52 3.74
CA VAL A 414 -6.91 4.08 3.99
C VAL A 414 -6.59 4.06 5.48
N PRO A 415 -5.78 3.08 5.93
CA PRO A 415 -5.56 2.84 7.37
C PRO A 415 -4.64 3.87 8.02
N HIS A 416 -3.88 4.62 7.25
CA HIS A 416 -2.96 5.66 7.70
C HIS A 416 -3.00 6.87 6.75
N CYS A 417 -1.84 7.44 6.38
CA CYS A 417 -1.77 8.64 5.57
C CYS A 417 -2.40 8.47 4.17
N GLY A 418 -3.10 9.49 3.72
CA GLY A 418 -3.62 9.55 2.35
C GLY A 418 -2.51 9.74 1.33
N ILE A 419 -1.82 10.88 1.38
CA ILE A 419 -0.69 11.24 0.52
C ILE A 419 0.53 11.56 1.39
N VAL A 420 1.65 10.91 1.12
CA VAL A 420 2.93 11.14 1.82
C VAL A 420 3.94 11.73 0.86
N VAL A 421 4.54 12.84 1.26
CA VAL A 421 5.63 13.52 0.55
C VAL A 421 6.87 13.51 1.43
N GLY A 422 7.81 12.63 1.11
CA GLY A 422 9.15 12.60 1.72
C GLY A 422 10.08 13.66 1.10
N PRO A 423 11.34 13.73 1.54
CA PRO A 423 12.29 14.70 1.01
C PRO A 423 12.34 14.72 -0.51
N GLY A 424 12.50 15.90 -1.12
CA GLY A 424 12.52 16.08 -2.56
C GLY A 424 12.65 17.56 -2.94
N GLU A 425 12.36 17.89 -4.21
CA GLU A 425 12.36 19.26 -4.70
C GLU A 425 11.20 19.51 -5.66
N GLY A 426 10.49 20.61 -5.48
CA GLY A 426 9.46 21.08 -6.41
C GLY A 426 8.24 20.19 -6.52
N THR A 427 7.95 19.36 -5.52
CA THR A 427 6.78 18.50 -5.52
C THR A 427 5.49 19.32 -5.42
N ARG A 428 4.50 18.99 -6.25
CA ARG A 428 3.21 19.68 -6.30
C ARG A 428 2.07 18.73 -5.98
N VAL A 429 1.36 18.97 -4.88
CA VAL A 429 0.18 18.22 -4.46
C VAL A 429 -1.05 19.09 -4.67
N LEU A 430 -1.78 18.83 -5.75
CA LEU A 430 -2.76 19.78 -6.27
C LEU A 430 -4.15 19.16 -6.40
N ARG A 431 -5.16 19.80 -5.80
CA ARG A 431 -6.58 19.45 -6.01
C ARG A 431 -6.90 17.97 -5.79
N ASN A 432 -6.24 17.32 -4.86
CA ASN A 432 -6.60 15.96 -4.47
C ASN A 432 -7.75 15.98 -3.44
N LEU A 433 -8.53 14.93 -3.41
CA LEU A 433 -9.47 14.62 -2.35
C LEU A 433 -8.90 13.48 -1.51
N THR A 434 -8.67 13.73 -0.22
CA THR A 434 -8.42 12.64 0.75
C THR A 434 -9.60 12.56 1.72
N LYS A 435 -10.11 11.36 1.93
CA LYS A 435 -11.28 11.14 2.79
C LYS A 435 -11.22 9.79 3.48
N ASP A 436 -11.73 9.71 4.71
CA ASP A 436 -11.71 8.48 5.50
C ASP A 436 -10.29 7.89 5.62
N THR A 437 -9.30 8.76 5.84
CA THR A 437 -7.91 8.39 6.10
C THR A 437 -7.66 8.17 7.58
N MET A 438 -6.50 7.68 7.96
CA MET A 438 -6.12 7.41 9.35
C MET A 438 -7.09 6.43 10.05
N GLY A 439 -7.49 5.36 9.34
CA GLY A 439 -8.51 4.42 9.84
C GLY A 439 -8.04 3.46 10.92
N VAL A 440 -6.72 3.25 11.07
CA VAL A 440 -6.14 2.23 11.96
C VAL A 440 -4.99 2.77 12.80
N LEU A 441 -4.03 3.47 12.20
CA LEU A 441 -2.88 4.04 12.90
C LEU A 441 -3.05 5.55 13.07
N ALA A 442 -2.39 6.11 14.08
CA ALA A 442 -2.42 7.52 14.44
C ALA A 442 -1.13 8.24 14.00
N ASP A 443 -0.96 9.51 14.35
CA ASP A 443 0.21 10.34 14.06
C ASP A 443 0.57 10.35 12.56
N GLY A 444 -0.38 10.80 11.77
CA GLY A 444 -0.27 10.95 10.32
C GLY A 444 -1.34 11.90 9.82
N GLY A 445 -1.57 11.96 8.53
CA GLY A 445 -2.50 12.95 7.98
C GLY A 445 -3.12 12.60 6.63
N GLY A 446 -4.11 13.39 6.25
CA GLY A 446 -4.66 13.33 4.89
C GLY A 446 -3.58 13.63 3.85
N VAL A 447 -2.77 14.68 4.09
CA VAL A 447 -1.53 14.98 3.38
C VAL A 447 -0.42 15.17 4.41
N TYR A 448 0.63 14.38 4.32
CA TYR A 448 1.78 14.38 5.22
C TYR A 448 3.07 14.74 4.45
N LEU A 449 3.85 15.66 5.01
CA LEU A 449 5.14 16.06 4.44
C LEU A 449 6.24 15.96 5.49
N SER A 450 7.41 15.45 5.13
CA SER A 450 8.57 15.38 6.01
C SER A 450 9.87 15.68 5.29
N GLY A 451 10.84 16.21 6.02
CA GLY A 451 12.15 16.55 5.51
C GLY A 451 12.16 17.69 4.50
N ARG A 452 13.33 17.91 3.90
CA ARG A 452 13.55 19.04 3.00
C ARG A 452 12.79 18.87 1.66
N GLN A 453 12.02 19.90 1.27
CA GLN A 453 11.19 19.93 0.06
C GLN A 453 11.69 20.91 -1.01
N GLY A 454 12.87 21.44 -0.84
CA GLY A 454 13.51 22.43 -1.68
C GLY A 454 14.55 23.21 -0.89
N ASP A 455 15.06 24.30 -1.46
CA ASP A 455 16.01 25.23 -0.82
C ASP A 455 15.71 26.70 -1.09
N SER A 456 14.65 26.97 -1.82
CA SER A 456 14.18 28.31 -2.18
C SER A 456 12.69 28.31 -2.50
N ALA A 457 12.12 29.51 -2.64
CA ALA A 457 10.73 29.68 -3.06
C ALA A 457 10.45 29.16 -4.48
N GLU A 458 11.47 29.04 -5.32
CA GLU A 458 11.34 28.58 -6.71
C GLU A 458 11.22 27.06 -6.82
N ASN A 459 11.83 26.30 -5.89
CA ASN A 459 11.84 24.84 -5.93
C ASN A 459 11.20 24.18 -4.68
N GLN A 460 10.45 24.95 -3.89
CA GLN A 460 9.71 24.45 -2.74
C GLN A 460 8.56 23.51 -3.12
N ALA A 461 8.08 22.72 -2.17
CA ALA A 461 6.83 21.98 -2.35
C ALA A 461 5.62 22.92 -2.28
N LEU A 462 4.61 22.62 -3.12
CA LEU A 462 3.33 23.32 -3.14
C LEU A 462 2.18 22.35 -2.91
N VAL A 463 1.41 22.57 -1.83
CA VAL A 463 0.18 21.84 -1.50
C VAL A 463 -1.00 22.77 -1.68
N GLN A 464 -1.76 22.63 -2.79
CA GLN A 464 -2.74 23.66 -3.17
C GLN A 464 -4.08 23.07 -3.60
N GLY A 465 -5.16 23.66 -3.08
CA GLY A 465 -6.52 23.38 -3.52
C GLY A 465 -6.99 21.95 -3.20
N ASN A 466 -6.35 21.26 -2.26
CA ASN A 466 -6.75 19.93 -1.85
C ASN A 466 -7.93 20.01 -0.86
N VAL A 467 -8.71 18.94 -0.81
CA VAL A 467 -9.81 18.77 0.14
C VAL A 467 -9.53 17.56 1.01
N ILE A 468 -9.42 17.77 2.32
CA ILE A 468 -9.15 16.75 3.31
C ILE A 468 -10.37 16.61 4.23
N LYS A 469 -10.96 15.42 4.27
CA LYS A 469 -12.18 15.16 5.05
C LYS A 469 -12.05 13.88 5.87
N ASP A 470 -12.63 13.89 7.08
CA ASP A 470 -12.86 12.68 7.87
C ASP A 470 -11.58 11.88 8.16
N THR A 471 -10.59 12.50 8.84
CA THR A 471 -9.48 11.73 9.43
C THR A 471 -9.99 11.01 10.68
N ARG A 472 -9.77 9.69 10.82
CA ARG A 472 -10.57 8.80 11.67
C ARG A 472 -10.04 8.54 13.07
N THR A 473 -8.75 8.30 13.24
CA THR A 473 -8.16 8.02 14.56
C THR A 473 -7.97 9.30 15.36
N PRO A 474 -8.02 9.25 16.69
CA PRO A 474 -7.48 10.31 17.53
C PRO A 474 -5.99 10.55 17.23
N TYR A 475 -5.49 11.75 17.51
CA TYR A 475 -4.12 12.14 17.25
C TYR A 475 -3.72 11.97 15.78
N ASN A 476 -4.46 12.65 14.93
CA ASN A 476 -4.19 12.73 13.50
C ASN A 476 -4.24 14.19 13.04
N PHE A 477 -3.77 14.43 11.82
CA PHE A 477 -3.70 15.75 11.23
C PHE A 477 -4.31 15.72 9.82
N ALA A 478 -4.78 16.87 9.35
CA ALA A 478 -5.23 16.97 7.97
C ALA A 478 -4.06 17.28 7.02
N LEU A 479 -3.41 18.43 7.28
CA LEU A 479 -2.26 18.95 6.51
C LEU A 479 -1.04 18.93 7.44
N TYR A 480 -0.31 17.84 7.45
CA TYR A 480 0.74 17.59 8.43
C TYR A 480 2.13 17.84 7.85
N ALA A 481 2.75 18.96 8.22
CA ALA A 481 4.17 19.18 8.02
C ALA A 481 4.91 18.71 9.28
N ASP A 482 5.81 17.73 9.15
CA ASP A 482 6.44 17.01 10.24
C ASP A 482 7.94 16.81 10.00
N TYR A 483 8.66 16.37 11.00
CA TYR A 483 10.03 15.86 11.00
C TYR A 483 10.97 16.64 10.05
N GLY A 484 11.21 17.92 10.38
CA GLY A 484 12.13 18.78 9.63
C GLY A 484 11.64 19.16 8.24
N ALA A 485 10.32 19.12 8.00
CA ALA A 485 9.77 19.64 6.76
C ALA A 485 10.19 21.09 6.56
N SER A 486 10.74 21.39 5.39
CA SER A 486 11.21 22.72 5.09
C SER A 486 10.94 23.09 3.63
N TRP A 487 10.75 24.40 3.39
CA TRP A 487 10.41 24.93 2.08
C TRP A 487 9.09 24.34 1.55
N VAL A 488 7.99 24.64 2.24
CA VAL A 488 6.64 24.17 1.90
C VAL A 488 5.66 25.33 1.94
N THR A 489 4.91 25.50 0.86
CA THR A 489 3.72 26.38 0.84
C THR A 489 2.46 25.52 0.76
N ILE A 490 1.55 25.72 1.71
CA ILE A 490 0.27 25.02 1.83
C ILE A 490 -0.83 26.06 1.72
N GLU A 491 -1.52 26.12 0.56
CA GLU A 491 -2.43 27.24 0.29
C GLU A 491 -3.75 26.83 -0.37
N GLY A 492 -4.82 27.55 0.01
CA GLY A 492 -6.13 27.38 -0.60
C GLY A 492 -6.72 25.97 -0.45
N ASN A 493 -6.34 25.22 0.60
CA ASN A 493 -6.88 23.89 0.88
C ASN A 493 -8.13 24.00 1.77
N VAL A 494 -8.92 22.93 1.80
CA VAL A 494 -10.11 22.81 2.65
C VAL A 494 -9.94 21.62 3.59
N VAL A 495 -10.10 21.82 4.89
CA VAL A 495 -10.04 20.78 5.92
C VAL A 495 -11.36 20.68 6.65
N MET A 496 -11.88 19.47 6.78
CA MET A 496 -13.14 19.18 7.47
C MET A 496 -13.03 17.91 8.32
N ARG A 497 -13.40 18.00 9.58
CA ARG A 497 -13.51 16.87 10.51
C ARG A 497 -12.20 16.09 10.67
N ALA A 498 -11.13 16.81 10.95
CA ALA A 498 -9.87 16.25 11.44
C ALA A 498 -9.74 16.46 12.95
N ASP A 499 -8.99 15.61 13.63
CA ASP A 499 -8.66 15.78 15.05
C ASP A 499 -7.79 17.04 15.25
N ASN A 500 -6.78 17.18 14.39
CA ASN A 500 -5.95 18.39 14.27
C ASN A 500 -5.91 18.86 12.80
N THR A 501 -5.91 20.18 12.61
CA THR A 501 -5.92 20.77 11.28
C THR A 501 -4.53 20.74 10.64
N ALA A 502 -3.49 21.08 11.39
CA ALA A 502 -2.14 21.26 10.89
C ALA A 502 -1.09 20.90 11.95
N VAL A 503 0.12 21.35 11.76
CA VAL A 503 1.34 20.97 12.45
C VAL A 503 1.35 21.28 13.96
N LEU A 504 2.09 20.43 14.69
CA LEU A 504 2.60 20.69 16.05
C LEU A 504 4.07 21.15 16.00
N GLU A 505 4.62 21.55 17.16
CA GLU A 505 6.06 21.72 17.31
C GLU A 505 6.75 20.35 17.31
N VAL A 506 7.70 20.15 16.41
CA VAL A 506 8.38 18.87 16.17
C VAL A 506 9.90 19.00 16.19
N GLY A 507 10.56 17.91 16.44
CA GLY A 507 12.02 17.78 16.31
C GLY A 507 12.41 16.75 15.26
N PRO A 508 13.26 17.06 14.27
CA PRO A 508 13.90 18.34 13.96
C PRO A 508 12.89 19.46 13.63
N PRO A 509 13.22 20.73 13.88
CA PRO A 509 12.30 21.84 13.68
C PRO A 509 11.95 22.06 12.21
N LEU A 510 10.77 22.64 11.99
CA LEU A 510 10.30 23.07 10.69
C LEU A 510 11.00 24.37 10.25
N GLU A 511 11.11 24.60 8.94
CA GLU A 511 11.74 25.81 8.39
C GLU A 511 11.03 26.24 7.11
N ASN A 512 10.68 27.52 6.99
CA ASN A 512 10.02 28.07 5.79
C ASN A 512 8.74 27.28 5.39
N VAL A 513 7.89 26.97 6.37
CA VAL A 513 6.57 26.33 6.16
C VAL A 513 5.49 27.40 6.30
N VAL A 514 4.69 27.59 5.26
CA VAL A 514 3.66 28.63 5.23
C VAL A 514 2.31 28.02 4.91
N PHE A 515 1.33 28.25 5.78
CA PHE A 515 -0.09 27.97 5.56
C PHE A 515 -0.80 29.26 5.18
N ARG A 516 -1.33 29.35 3.95
CA ARG A 516 -1.88 30.59 3.41
C ARG A 516 -3.27 30.38 2.82
N GLY A 517 -4.24 31.20 3.24
CA GLY A 517 -5.57 31.22 2.62
C GLY A 517 -6.30 29.88 2.63
N ASN A 518 -6.00 28.99 3.59
CA ASN A 518 -6.72 27.75 3.76
C ASN A 518 -8.03 27.97 4.51
N PHE A 519 -8.96 27.04 4.33
CA PHE A 519 -10.25 27.01 5.01
C PHE A 519 -10.33 25.73 5.88
N TRP A 520 -10.71 25.87 7.13
CA TRP A 520 -10.88 24.75 8.04
C TRP A 520 -12.01 24.95 9.04
N ASP A 521 -12.54 23.86 9.57
CA ASP A 521 -13.62 23.87 10.57
C ASP A 521 -13.12 24.03 12.02
N SER A 522 -11.80 23.90 12.24
CA SER A 522 -11.15 24.08 13.54
C SER A 522 -9.79 24.75 13.38
N ASP A 523 -9.46 25.66 14.28
CA ASP A 523 -8.13 26.28 14.29
C ASP A 523 -7.04 25.25 14.56
N PRO A 524 -5.88 25.33 13.89
CA PRO A 524 -4.72 24.50 14.22
C PRO A 524 -4.27 24.71 15.67
N ILE A 525 -3.76 23.66 16.29
CA ILE A 525 -3.06 23.78 17.58
C ILE A 525 -1.90 24.77 17.40
N GLY A 526 -1.78 25.74 18.30
CA GLY A 526 -0.74 26.77 18.21
C GLY A 526 -1.02 27.88 17.18
N HIS A 527 -2.25 28.02 16.68
CA HIS A 527 -2.65 29.06 15.72
C HIS A 527 -2.19 30.48 16.14
N ASP A 528 -2.38 30.85 17.42
CA ASP A 528 -1.99 32.17 17.96
C ASP A 528 -0.48 32.25 18.31
N ASN A 529 0.20 31.13 18.38
CA ASN A 529 1.63 31.03 18.64
C ASN A 529 2.22 29.86 17.84
N PRO A 530 2.42 30.06 16.53
CA PRO A 530 2.84 28.99 15.65
C PRO A 530 4.22 28.44 16.05
N PRO A 531 4.51 27.17 15.76
CA PRO A 531 5.83 26.60 15.94
C PRO A 531 6.89 27.39 15.19
N SER A 532 8.14 27.32 15.67
CA SER A 532 9.26 27.96 14.98
C SER A 532 9.34 27.49 13.53
N GLY A 533 9.57 28.43 12.61
CA GLY A 533 9.64 28.16 11.16
C GLY A 533 8.30 27.97 10.46
N VAL A 534 7.17 28.18 11.15
CA VAL A 534 5.82 28.07 10.59
C VAL A 534 5.13 29.44 10.54
N GLY A 535 4.50 29.78 9.42
CA GLY A 535 3.67 30.96 9.24
C GLY A 535 2.23 30.63 8.90
N TYR A 536 1.26 31.35 9.52
CA TYR A 536 -0.16 31.31 9.20
C TYR A 536 -0.60 32.64 8.61
N GLU A 537 -1.03 32.68 7.33
CA GLU A 537 -1.34 33.88 6.59
C GLU A 537 -2.74 33.84 5.99
N GLY A 538 -3.68 34.62 6.48
CA GLY A 538 -5.01 34.78 5.87
C GLY A 538 -5.84 33.49 5.77
N ASN A 539 -5.61 32.53 6.66
CA ASN A 539 -6.43 31.34 6.76
C ASN A 539 -7.78 31.69 7.43
N VAL A 540 -8.82 30.92 7.16
CA VAL A 540 -10.18 31.19 7.60
C VAL A 540 -10.77 29.98 8.32
N THR A 541 -11.17 30.17 9.58
CA THR A 541 -11.90 29.16 10.36
C THR A 541 -13.40 29.38 10.26
N ILE A 542 -14.14 28.39 9.76
CA ILE A 542 -15.60 28.39 9.65
C ILE A 542 -16.13 27.13 10.35
N LYS A 543 -16.64 27.29 11.57
CA LYS A 543 -17.07 26.18 12.44
C LYS A 543 -18.36 25.51 11.96
N ASP A 544 -19.24 26.25 11.27
CA ASP A 544 -20.46 25.68 10.69
C ASP A 544 -20.12 24.98 9.38
N GLY A 545 -20.39 23.67 9.33
CA GLY A 545 -20.04 22.86 8.18
C GLY A 545 -20.78 23.27 6.89
N SER A 546 -22.00 23.75 6.98
CA SER A 546 -22.77 24.20 5.80
C SER A 546 -22.27 25.55 5.27
N GLU A 547 -21.82 26.44 6.15
CA GLU A 547 -21.17 27.68 5.75
C GLU A 547 -19.80 27.41 5.13
N LEU A 548 -19.03 26.48 5.69
CA LEU A 548 -17.73 26.06 5.13
C LEU A 548 -17.91 25.41 3.75
N ASP A 549 -18.89 24.52 3.59
CA ASP A 549 -19.22 23.91 2.30
C ASP A 549 -19.59 24.99 1.26
N ALA A 550 -20.41 25.97 1.63
CA ALA A 550 -20.80 27.05 0.74
C ALA A 550 -19.61 27.95 0.36
N ALA A 551 -18.79 28.33 1.35
CA ALA A 551 -17.62 29.19 1.14
C ALA A 551 -16.52 28.54 0.27
N THR A 552 -16.44 27.21 0.26
CA THR A 552 -15.37 26.44 -0.41
C THR A 552 -15.87 25.60 -1.59
N ALA A 553 -17.12 25.77 -2.02
CA ALA A 553 -17.75 24.98 -3.07
C ALA A 553 -16.95 24.91 -4.37
N ASP A 554 -16.33 26.02 -4.78
CA ASP A 554 -15.47 26.09 -5.98
C ASP A 554 -14.19 25.24 -5.82
N ILE A 555 -13.54 25.26 -4.65
CA ILE A 555 -12.35 24.44 -4.37
C ILE A 555 -12.76 22.95 -4.36
N GLN A 556 -13.83 22.61 -3.64
CA GLN A 556 -14.32 21.25 -3.51
C GLN A 556 -14.74 20.64 -4.87
N SER A 557 -15.31 21.47 -5.77
CA SER A 557 -15.74 21.00 -7.09
C SER A 557 -14.59 20.62 -8.03
N ARG A 558 -13.37 21.12 -7.73
CA ARG A 558 -12.16 20.90 -8.53
C ARG A 558 -11.23 19.84 -7.92
N ALA A 559 -11.49 19.41 -6.69
CA ALA A 559 -10.68 18.41 -6.01
C ALA A 559 -11.18 16.99 -6.29
N GLY A 560 -10.23 16.04 -6.32
CA GLY A 560 -10.48 14.65 -6.66
C GLY A 560 -10.53 14.40 -8.17
N VAL A 561 -10.92 13.18 -8.53
CA VAL A 561 -10.92 12.73 -9.93
C VAL A 561 -11.91 13.52 -10.79
N ARG A 562 -11.49 13.84 -12.00
CA ARG A 562 -12.33 14.55 -12.97
C ARG A 562 -13.33 13.56 -13.59
N ARG A 563 -14.59 13.70 -13.25
CA ARG A 563 -15.68 12.73 -13.50
C ARG A 563 -15.87 12.24 -14.94
N ALA A 564 -15.35 12.95 -15.94
CA ALA A 564 -15.54 12.59 -17.35
C ALA A 564 -14.85 11.27 -17.76
N GLU A 565 -13.83 10.82 -17.02
CA GLU A 565 -13.03 9.64 -17.35
C GLU A 565 -13.48 8.36 -16.61
N TRP A 566 -14.29 8.47 -15.54
CA TRP A 566 -14.75 7.35 -14.70
C TRP A 566 -16.20 6.91 -14.96
N SER A 567 -16.89 7.51 -15.91
CA SER A 567 -18.30 7.22 -16.23
C SER A 567 -18.48 6.14 -17.32
N ARG A 568 -17.48 5.29 -17.52
CA ARG A 568 -17.58 4.22 -18.52
C ARG A 568 -17.40 2.83 -17.93
#